data_d792fbf943dd7b5f3e3f954926c47e1b
#
_entry.id   d792fbf943dd7b5f3e3f954926c47e1b
#
_cell.length_a   1.000
_cell.length_b   1.000
_cell.length_c   1.000
_cell.angle_alpha   90.00
_cell.angle_beta   90.00
_cell.angle_gamma   90.00
#
_symmetry.space_group_name_H-M   'P 1'
#
loop_
_entity.id
_entity.type
_entity.pdbx_description
1 polymer ?
#
loop_
_entity_poly.entity_id
_entity_poly.type
_entity_poly.pdbx_seq_one_letter_code
_entity_poly.pdbx_strand_id
1 'polypeptide(L)'
;MKKFFFSLMAIALAVGTTLSASADNRTMPAEVQRLHDEIRAEFAPDKRVATFDVDYTFSDKNVMLRGQTTSIEAKNKLVITLRKMGYNVMDCIATLPDEESLNGKTLGIINLSTCALRSAPEYSAEMVTQALLGMPVKLIERDGWYRLQTPDGYLSWSSRVGVHPVTQQEYDAWNGAEKVIVTTHHSFAYKEPKADADVVSDIVGGNRLCYEGEKGKYFKVSYPDGRVGYILRSEAMRESEWRENLKQDAESIIATAKSLIGVPYLWGGTSSKGVDCSGLMRTSLFMHDIIIPRDASQQAYTGEHIDIAPDFSNLQPGDLLFFGSKATATRKERVVHVAMYMGGKRFIHSQGDVRINSFDPEDELYDPYNLGRLLFAARVLPYINKQPSLNTTATNPFYK
;
A
#
# COMPACT_ATOMS: atom_id res chain seq x y z
N MET A 1 -29.06 -48.22 32.37
CA MET A 1 -29.80 -49.07 31.45
C MET A 1 -29.36 -48.82 30.04
N LYS A 2 -28.78 -49.83 29.40
CA LYS A 2 -28.23 -49.86 28.03
C LYS A 2 -29.36 -49.75 27.00
N LYS A 3 -29.19 -49.01 25.92
CA LYS A 3 -29.77 -49.35 24.63
C LYS A 3 -28.80 -49.01 23.52
N PHE A 4 -28.26 -50.06 22.94
CA PHE A 4 -27.57 -50.11 21.68
C PHE A 4 -28.56 -49.87 20.53
N PHE A 5 -28.20 -49.08 19.52
CA PHE A 5 -28.81 -49.16 18.21
C PHE A 5 -27.70 -49.43 17.18
N PHE A 6 -27.76 -50.63 16.61
CA PHE A 6 -27.06 -51.03 15.40
C PHE A 6 -27.74 -50.33 14.20
N SER A 7 -26.99 -49.72 13.33
CA SER A 7 -27.49 -49.38 12.02
C SER A 7 -26.56 -49.94 10.95
N LEU A 8 -27.16 -50.60 9.99
CA LEU A 8 -26.58 -51.40 8.92
C LEU A 8 -25.65 -50.59 8.04
N MET A 9 -24.47 -51.14 7.78
CA MET A 9 -23.49 -50.73 6.82
C MET A 9 -23.88 -51.33 5.44
N ALA A 10 -24.36 -50.48 4.52
CA ALA A 10 -24.52 -50.87 3.10
C ALA A 10 -23.18 -50.67 2.40
N ILE A 11 -22.53 -51.78 2.02
CA ILE A 11 -21.33 -51.83 1.20
C ILE A 11 -21.75 -51.60 -0.25
N ALA A 12 -21.51 -50.40 -0.77
CA ALA A 12 -21.53 -50.14 -2.22
C ALA A 12 -20.13 -50.40 -2.76
N LEU A 13 -19.92 -51.49 -3.45
CA LEU A 13 -18.74 -51.74 -4.26
C LEU A 13 -18.77 -50.77 -5.46
N ALA A 14 -18.08 -49.66 -5.35
CA ALA A 14 -17.73 -48.80 -6.50
C ALA A 14 -16.41 -49.36 -7.09
N VAL A 15 -16.50 -50.00 -8.25
CA VAL A 15 -15.33 -50.28 -9.11
C VAL A 15 -14.74 -48.94 -9.56
N GLY A 16 -13.82 -48.43 -8.75
CA GLY A 16 -13.03 -47.29 -9.12
C GLY A 16 -11.94 -47.70 -10.11
N THR A 17 -12.15 -47.45 -11.38
CA THR A 17 -11.05 -47.37 -12.33
C THR A 17 -10.18 -46.18 -11.93
N THR A 18 -9.07 -46.45 -11.27
CA THR A 18 -8.00 -45.48 -11.06
C THR A 18 -7.38 -45.14 -12.41
N LEU A 19 -7.86 -44.11 -13.04
CA LEU A 19 -7.07 -43.39 -14.03
C LEU A 19 -5.93 -42.69 -13.25
N SER A 20 -4.80 -43.37 -13.15
CA SER A 20 -3.55 -42.71 -12.80
C SER A 20 -3.18 -41.79 -13.97
N ALA A 21 -3.65 -40.57 -13.94
CA ALA A 21 -3.11 -39.52 -14.76
C ALA A 21 -1.66 -39.28 -14.26
N SER A 22 -0.69 -39.90 -14.95
CA SER A 22 0.68 -39.45 -14.88
C SER A 22 0.66 -38.00 -15.42
N ALA A 23 0.67 -37.03 -14.51
CA ALA A 23 0.94 -35.65 -14.87
C ALA A 23 2.38 -35.62 -15.41
N ASP A 24 2.53 -35.70 -16.72
CA ASP A 24 3.78 -35.49 -17.41
C ASP A 24 4.11 -33.98 -17.21
N ASN A 25 4.89 -33.69 -16.17
CA ASN A 25 5.27 -32.34 -15.79
C ASN A 25 6.32 -31.85 -16.80
N ARG A 26 5.90 -31.67 -18.06
CA ARG A 26 6.74 -31.16 -19.14
C ARG A 26 7.11 -29.73 -18.77
N THR A 27 8.41 -29.44 -18.84
CA THR A 27 8.95 -28.08 -18.71
C THR A 27 8.23 -27.15 -19.69
N MET A 28 7.83 -25.97 -19.21
CA MET A 28 7.18 -24.94 -20.04
C MET A 28 8.00 -24.71 -21.33
N PRO A 29 7.39 -24.75 -22.53
CA PRO A 29 8.09 -24.44 -23.77
C PRO A 29 8.69 -23.03 -23.75
N ALA A 30 9.89 -22.86 -24.31
CA ALA A 30 10.62 -21.60 -24.26
C ALA A 30 9.85 -20.43 -24.91
N GLU A 31 9.06 -20.70 -25.95
CA GLU A 31 8.20 -19.70 -26.58
C GLU A 31 7.03 -19.28 -25.69
N VAL A 32 6.49 -20.19 -24.86
CA VAL A 32 5.43 -19.87 -23.90
C VAL A 32 6.01 -19.09 -22.71
N GLN A 33 7.22 -19.47 -22.26
CA GLN A 33 7.92 -18.70 -21.21
C GLN A 33 8.17 -17.26 -21.66
N ARG A 34 8.63 -17.05 -22.89
CA ARG A 34 8.81 -15.68 -23.43
C ARG A 34 7.51 -14.91 -23.49
N LEU A 35 6.42 -15.53 -23.96
CA LEU A 35 5.09 -14.90 -23.97
C LEU A 35 4.62 -14.53 -22.56
N HIS A 36 4.82 -15.42 -21.58
CA HIS A 36 4.50 -15.13 -20.18
C HIS A 36 5.28 -13.91 -19.68
N ASP A 37 6.59 -13.87 -19.90
CA ASP A 37 7.46 -12.80 -19.44
C ASP A 37 7.13 -11.46 -20.12
N GLU A 38 6.80 -11.47 -21.42
CA GLU A 38 6.34 -10.29 -22.17
C GLU A 38 5.02 -9.73 -21.60
N ILE A 39 4.03 -10.59 -21.38
CA ILE A 39 2.73 -10.18 -20.83
C ILE A 39 2.90 -9.64 -19.39
N ARG A 40 3.70 -10.33 -18.60
CA ARG A 40 4.00 -9.89 -17.23
C ARG A 40 4.70 -8.54 -17.22
N ALA A 41 5.68 -8.32 -18.10
CA ALA A 41 6.39 -7.06 -18.22
C ALA A 41 5.47 -5.90 -18.65
N GLU A 42 4.47 -6.17 -19.48
CA GLU A 42 3.54 -5.16 -19.98
C GLU A 42 2.42 -4.83 -18.98
N PHE A 43 1.80 -5.85 -18.34
CA PHE A 43 0.58 -5.67 -17.54
C PHE A 43 0.80 -5.75 -16.02
N ALA A 44 1.86 -6.40 -15.57
CA ALA A 44 2.16 -6.59 -14.15
C ALA A 44 3.69 -6.56 -13.88
N PRO A 45 4.39 -5.47 -14.28
CA PRO A 45 5.84 -5.36 -14.11
C PRO A 45 6.26 -5.32 -12.64
N ASP A 46 5.37 -4.86 -11.76
CA ASP A 46 5.57 -4.82 -10.32
C ASP A 46 4.44 -5.57 -9.60
N LYS A 47 4.76 -6.73 -9.02
CA LYS A 47 3.82 -7.58 -8.29
C LYS A 47 3.21 -6.92 -7.04
N ARG A 48 3.78 -5.80 -6.59
CA ARG A 48 3.26 -5.02 -5.46
C ARG A 48 2.03 -4.20 -5.83
N VAL A 49 1.78 -3.96 -7.12
CA VAL A 49 0.67 -3.11 -7.60
C VAL A 49 -0.25 -3.82 -8.61
N ALA A 50 0.20 -4.90 -9.21
CA ALA A 50 -0.59 -5.70 -10.14
C ALA A 50 -0.25 -7.20 -9.98
N THR A 51 -1.24 -8.05 -10.26
CA THR A 51 -1.11 -9.50 -10.19
C THR A 51 -1.19 -10.09 -11.59
N PHE A 52 -0.21 -10.92 -11.93
CA PHE A 52 -0.25 -11.85 -13.06
C PHE A 52 0.47 -13.13 -12.61
N ASP A 53 -0.29 -14.01 -11.97
CA ASP A 53 0.20 -15.24 -11.35
C ASP A 53 -0.52 -16.41 -12.01
N VAL A 54 0.14 -17.02 -12.99
CA VAL A 54 -0.44 -18.04 -13.86
C VAL A 54 0.46 -19.26 -13.95
N ASP A 55 -0.08 -20.39 -13.56
CA ASP A 55 0.51 -21.72 -13.68
C ASP A 55 0.04 -22.39 -14.95
N TYR A 56 0.91 -23.24 -15.54
CA TYR A 56 0.69 -23.94 -16.79
C TYR A 56 0.85 -25.45 -16.60
N THR A 57 -0.14 -26.20 -17.05
CA THR A 57 -0.06 -27.67 -17.14
C THR A 57 -0.22 -28.10 -18.59
N PHE A 58 0.81 -28.74 -19.15
CA PHE A 58 0.84 -29.16 -20.56
C PHE A 58 0.57 -30.68 -20.69
N SER A 59 -0.21 -31.03 -21.70
CA SER A 59 -0.40 -32.41 -22.19
C SER A 59 -0.50 -32.35 -23.71
N ASP A 60 0.58 -32.67 -24.41
CA ASP A 60 0.77 -32.48 -25.86
C ASP A 60 0.46 -31.05 -26.31
N LYS A 61 -0.57 -30.84 -27.13
CA LYS A 61 -1.05 -29.52 -27.54
C LYS A 61 -2.10 -28.91 -26.60
N ASN A 62 -2.46 -29.61 -25.52
CA ASN A 62 -3.39 -29.06 -24.55
C ASN A 62 -2.61 -28.31 -23.48
N VAL A 63 -3.09 -27.14 -23.10
CA VAL A 63 -2.58 -26.37 -21.98
C VAL A 63 -3.72 -25.96 -21.06
N MET A 64 -3.59 -26.27 -19.78
CA MET A 64 -4.46 -25.74 -18.74
C MET A 64 -3.75 -24.57 -18.05
N LEU A 65 -4.42 -23.43 -18.01
CA LEU A 65 -3.99 -22.22 -17.31
C LEU A 65 -4.75 -22.12 -16.00
N ARG A 66 -4.04 -21.97 -14.87
CA ARG A 66 -4.62 -21.74 -13.55
C ARG A 66 -3.94 -20.55 -12.90
N GLY A 67 -4.64 -19.89 -11.98
CA GLY A 67 -4.10 -18.77 -11.23
C GLY A 67 -4.97 -17.54 -11.31
N GLN A 68 -4.39 -16.36 -11.21
CA GLN A 68 -5.16 -15.12 -11.08
C GLN A 68 -4.43 -13.93 -11.70
N THR A 69 -5.22 -12.94 -12.14
CA THR A 69 -4.70 -11.67 -12.65
C THR A 69 -5.63 -10.50 -12.33
N THR A 70 -5.03 -9.33 -12.12
CA THR A 70 -5.77 -8.05 -12.00
C THR A 70 -6.04 -7.40 -13.36
N SER A 71 -5.54 -7.98 -14.49
CA SER A 71 -5.77 -7.47 -15.84
C SER A 71 -6.47 -8.51 -16.71
N ILE A 72 -7.69 -8.19 -17.12
CA ILE A 72 -8.44 -8.99 -18.10
C ILE A 72 -7.76 -8.97 -19.48
N GLU A 73 -7.09 -7.87 -19.83
CA GLU A 73 -6.34 -7.73 -21.08
C GLU A 73 -5.14 -8.68 -21.11
N ALA A 74 -4.40 -8.81 -20.01
CA ALA A 74 -3.29 -9.76 -19.88
C ALA A 74 -3.76 -11.20 -20.08
N LYS A 75 -4.87 -11.58 -19.41
CA LYS A 75 -5.50 -12.90 -19.57
C LYS A 75 -5.89 -13.15 -21.03
N ASN A 76 -6.63 -12.22 -21.63
CA ASN A 76 -7.10 -12.34 -23.00
C ASN A 76 -5.93 -12.45 -23.99
N LYS A 77 -4.89 -11.63 -23.85
CA LYS A 77 -3.68 -11.66 -24.67
C LYS A 77 -3.00 -13.02 -24.58
N LEU A 78 -2.84 -13.57 -23.37
CA LEU A 78 -2.26 -14.90 -23.16
C LEU A 78 -3.05 -15.99 -23.87
N VAL A 79 -4.36 -16.08 -23.59
CA VAL A 79 -5.24 -17.13 -24.13
C VAL A 79 -5.29 -17.08 -25.66
N ILE A 80 -5.47 -15.88 -26.23
CA ILE A 80 -5.54 -15.70 -27.70
C ILE A 80 -4.22 -16.08 -28.36
N THR A 81 -3.08 -15.67 -27.78
CA THR A 81 -1.76 -15.95 -28.37
C THR A 81 -1.42 -17.44 -28.31
N LEU A 82 -1.69 -18.12 -27.18
CA LEU A 82 -1.49 -19.57 -27.06
C LEU A 82 -2.35 -20.35 -28.10
N ARG A 83 -3.60 -19.95 -28.32
CA ARG A 83 -4.45 -20.53 -29.35
C ARG A 83 -3.87 -20.32 -30.76
N LYS A 84 -3.34 -19.15 -31.07
CA LYS A 84 -2.65 -18.86 -32.35
C LYS A 84 -1.37 -19.68 -32.52
N MET A 85 -0.69 -20.06 -31.43
CA MET A 85 0.46 -20.96 -31.43
C MET A 85 0.07 -22.43 -31.59
N GLY A 86 -1.23 -22.76 -31.72
CA GLY A 86 -1.76 -24.09 -31.96
C GLY A 86 -2.04 -24.92 -30.70
N TYR A 87 -2.11 -24.26 -29.49
CA TYR A 87 -2.51 -24.93 -28.27
C TYR A 87 -4.04 -24.95 -28.09
N ASN A 88 -4.55 -26.07 -27.58
CA ASN A 88 -5.91 -26.14 -27.02
C ASN A 88 -5.88 -25.63 -25.60
N VAL A 89 -6.42 -24.42 -25.35
CA VAL A 89 -6.32 -23.72 -24.07
C VAL A 89 -7.56 -23.97 -23.24
N MET A 90 -7.38 -24.57 -22.07
CA MET A 90 -8.34 -24.58 -20.95
C MET A 90 -8.01 -23.41 -20.02
N ASP A 91 -8.84 -22.37 -20.06
CA ASP A 91 -8.66 -21.15 -19.27
C ASP A 91 -9.38 -21.28 -17.93
N CYS A 92 -8.61 -21.40 -16.84
CA CYS A 92 -9.06 -21.38 -15.46
C CYS A 92 -8.38 -20.23 -14.67
N ILE A 93 -8.00 -19.13 -15.37
CA ILE A 93 -7.44 -17.95 -14.73
C ILE A 93 -8.58 -17.11 -14.14
N ALA A 94 -8.58 -16.90 -12.82
CA ALA A 94 -9.48 -15.97 -12.15
C ALA A 94 -9.10 -14.52 -12.48
N THR A 95 -10.12 -13.70 -12.76
CA THR A 95 -9.91 -12.25 -12.91
C THR A 95 -10.30 -11.57 -11.62
N LEU A 96 -9.39 -10.76 -11.10
CA LEU A 96 -9.59 -9.98 -9.88
C LEU A 96 -10.16 -8.58 -10.20
N PRO A 97 -11.02 -8.00 -9.35
CA PRO A 97 -11.43 -8.50 -8.03
C PRO A 97 -12.34 -9.74 -8.12
N ASP A 98 -12.23 -10.63 -7.12
CA ASP A 98 -13.12 -11.78 -6.94
C ASP A 98 -14.41 -11.34 -6.24
N GLU A 99 -15.40 -10.94 -7.04
CA GLU A 99 -16.69 -10.44 -6.55
C GLU A 99 -17.46 -11.47 -5.72
N GLU A 100 -17.30 -12.77 -6.01
CA GLU A 100 -17.99 -13.84 -5.28
C GLU A 100 -17.46 -13.95 -3.86
N SER A 101 -16.14 -14.02 -3.66
CA SER A 101 -15.54 -14.06 -2.32
C SER A 101 -15.82 -12.81 -1.50
N LEU A 102 -16.01 -11.66 -2.17
CA LEU A 102 -16.30 -10.36 -1.58
C LEU A 102 -17.80 -10.09 -1.36
N ASN A 103 -18.69 -11.03 -1.74
CA ASN A 103 -20.14 -10.84 -1.71
C ASN A 103 -20.59 -9.54 -2.44
N GLY A 104 -19.96 -9.22 -3.58
CA GLY A 104 -20.23 -8.04 -4.39
C GLY A 104 -19.69 -6.71 -3.84
N LYS A 105 -19.04 -6.69 -2.66
CA LYS A 105 -18.46 -5.48 -2.07
C LYS A 105 -16.97 -5.37 -2.40
N THR A 106 -16.65 -4.78 -3.53
CA THR A 106 -15.27 -4.58 -4.02
C THR A 106 -14.61 -3.30 -3.52
N LEU A 107 -15.27 -2.59 -2.60
CA LEU A 107 -14.82 -1.34 -2.00
C LEU A 107 -14.80 -1.44 -0.48
N GLY A 108 -13.94 -0.68 0.16
CA GLY A 108 -13.83 -0.64 1.62
C GLY A 108 -13.25 0.66 2.14
N ILE A 109 -13.45 0.89 3.43
CA ILE A 109 -12.85 2.01 4.16
C ILE A 109 -12.07 1.45 5.34
N ILE A 110 -10.86 1.93 5.56
CA ILE A 110 -10.01 1.50 6.68
C ILE A 110 -10.66 1.94 8.00
N ASN A 111 -10.72 1.01 8.96
CA ASN A 111 -11.50 1.15 10.20
C ASN A 111 -10.67 1.21 11.49
N LEU A 112 -9.35 1.12 11.39
CA LEU A 112 -8.39 1.24 12.50
C LEU A 112 -7.52 2.49 12.32
N SER A 113 -7.10 3.11 13.42
CA SER A 113 -6.21 4.29 13.40
C SER A 113 -4.99 4.07 12.51
N THR A 114 -4.39 2.89 12.66
CA THR A 114 -3.38 2.33 11.75
C THR A 114 -3.69 0.86 11.51
N CYS A 115 -3.99 0.51 10.27
CA CYS A 115 -4.22 -0.87 9.87
C CYS A 115 -2.91 -1.46 9.35
N ALA A 116 -2.36 -2.46 10.05
CA ALA A 116 -1.20 -3.22 9.57
C ALA A 116 -1.60 -4.06 8.36
N LEU A 117 -0.96 -3.80 7.23
CA LEU A 117 -1.15 -4.52 5.97
C LEU A 117 0.03 -5.46 5.74
N ARG A 118 -0.27 -6.72 5.38
CA ARG A 118 0.71 -7.81 5.38
C ARG A 118 0.90 -8.44 4.01
N SER A 119 2.02 -9.14 3.85
CA SER A 119 2.37 -9.87 2.62
C SER A 119 1.51 -11.12 2.37
N ALA A 120 0.90 -11.68 3.43
CA ALA A 120 0.05 -12.86 3.40
C ALA A 120 -1.10 -12.73 4.43
N PRO A 121 -2.20 -13.53 4.30
CA PRO A 121 -3.39 -13.44 5.15
C PRO A 121 -3.20 -14.08 6.52
N GLU A 122 -2.15 -13.72 7.25
CA GLU A 122 -1.86 -14.21 8.61
C GLU A 122 -1.13 -13.17 9.46
N TYR A 123 -1.28 -13.24 10.77
CA TYR A 123 -0.66 -12.28 11.70
C TYR A 123 0.87 -12.39 11.78
N SER A 124 1.44 -13.54 11.47
CA SER A 124 2.89 -13.79 11.47
C SER A 124 3.59 -13.30 10.19
N ALA A 125 2.82 -13.03 9.12
CA ALA A 125 3.38 -12.54 7.88
C ALA A 125 4.00 -11.14 8.04
N GLU A 126 4.96 -10.83 7.18
CA GLU A 126 5.63 -9.53 7.11
C GLU A 126 4.63 -8.39 6.97
N MET A 127 4.73 -7.36 7.83
CA MET A 127 4.04 -6.10 7.63
C MET A 127 4.72 -5.32 6.50
N VAL A 128 4.04 -5.12 5.39
CA VAL A 128 4.60 -4.44 4.20
C VAL A 128 4.26 -2.96 4.16
N THR A 129 3.12 -2.56 4.76
CA THR A 129 2.69 -1.16 4.86
C THR A 129 1.63 -0.99 5.95
N GLN A 130 1.21 0.24 6.18
CA GLN A 130 0.04 0.58 6.98
C GLN A 130 -0.94 1.42 6.14
N ALA A 131 -2.23 1.30 6.45
CA ALA A 131 -3.28 2.21 5.98
C ALA A 131 -3.91 2.94 7.17
N LEU A 132 -4.34 4.17 6.95
CA LEU A 132 -4.86 5.06 7.99
C LEU A 132 -6.39 5.02 8.04
N LEU A 133 -6.98 5.20 9.22
CA LEU A 133 -8.42 5.28 9.44
C LEU A 133 -9.08 6.27 8.48
N GLY A 134 -10.15 5.82 7.85
CA GLY A 134 -10.91 6.60 6.88
C GLY A 134 -10.35 6.58 5.46
N MET A 135 -9.21 5.92 5.21
CA MET A 135 -8.65 5.76 3.87
C MET A 135 -9.54 4.84 3.04
N PRO A 136 -10.02 5.28 1.86
CA PRO A 136 -10.73 4.44 0.91
C PRO A 136 -9.77 3.44 0.26
N VAL A 137 -10.25 2.19 0.02
CA VAL A 137 -9.46 1.09 -0.57
C VAL A 137 -10.32 0.29 -1.53
N LYS A 138 -9.69 -0.40 -2.50
CA LYS A 138 -10.33 -1.43 -3.32
C LYS A 138 -10.09 -2.79 -2.68
N LEU A 139 -11.14 -3.60 -2.57
CA LEU A 139 -11.04 -4.99 -2.15
C LEU A 139 -10.86 -5.86 -3.38
N ILE A 140 -9.90 -6.76 -3.32
CA ILE A 140 -9.45 -7.59 -4.45
C ILE A 140 -9.99 -9.03 -4.32
N GLU A 141 -9.86 -9.61 -3.12
CA GLU A 141 -10.34 -10.95 -2.79
C GLU A 141 -10.46 -11.12 -1.28
N ARG A 142 -11.17 -12.18 -0.85
CA ARG A 142 -11.32 -12.53 0.56
C ARG A 142 -11.03 -13.99 0.80
N ASP A 143 -10.05 -14.25 1.65
CA ASP A 143 -9.73 -15.58 2.20
C ASP A 143 -9.50 -15.46 3.72
N GLY A 144 -10.60 -15.40 4.49
CA GLY A 144 -10.54 -15.09 5.93
C GLY A 144 -10.05 -13.68 6.27
N TRP A 145 -9.16 -13.15 5.45
CA TRP A 145 -8.64 -11.78 5.41
C TRP A 145 -9.15 -11.09 4.12
N TYR A 146 -8.92 -9.78 4.01
CA TYR A 146 -9.15 -9.04 2.78
C TYR A 146 -7.83 -8.72 2.11
N ARG A 147 -7.63 -9.17 0.87
CA ARG A 147 -6.61 -8.57 0.00
C ARG A 147 -7.18 -7.28 -0.53
N LEU A 148 -6.41 -6.21 -0.44
CA LEU A 148 -6.85 -4.88 -0.82
C LEU A 148 -5.75 -4.11 -1.54
N GLN A 149 -6.17 -3.05 -2.24
CA GLN A 149 -5.29 -2.09 -2.87
C GLN A 149 -5.49 -0.72 -2.23
N THR A 150 -4.41 -0.09 -1.78
CA THR A 150 -4.39 1.27 -1.23
C THR A 150 -4.29 2.33 -2.33
N PRO A 151 -4.57 3.63 -2.05
CA PRO A 151 -4.55 4.71 -3.05
C PRO A 151 -3.23 4.91 -3.79
N ASP A 152 -2.10 4.46 -3.24
CA ASP A 152 -0.79 4.42 -3.91
C ASP A 152 -0.60 3.18 -4.79
N GLY A 153 -1.66 2.37 -4.96
CA GLY A 153 -1.69 1.18 -5.81
C GLY A 153 -1.19 -0.09 -5.13
N TYR A 154 -0.72 -0.05 -3.88
CA TYR A 154 -0.08 -1.19 -3.21
C TYR A 154 -1.07 -2.30 -2.84
N LEU A 155 -0.76 -3.54 -3.21
CA LEU A 155 -1.55 -4.74 -2.91
C LEU A 155 -1.04 -5.41 -1.64
N SER A 156 -1.95 -5.70 -0.70
CA SER A 156 -1.59 -6.30 0.59
C SER A 156 -2.81 -6.88 1.31
N TRP A 157 -2.58 -7.59 2.41
CA TRP A 157 -3.62 -8.26 3.16
C TRP A 157 -3.95 -7.53 4.47
N SER A 158 -5.22 -7.27 4.71
CA SER A 158 -5.78 -6.72 5.95
C SER A 158 -6.55 -7.78 6.72
N SER A 159 -6.40 -7.82 8.04
CA SER A 159 -7.33 -8.57 8.88
C SER A 159 -8.76 -8.02 8.76
N ARG A 160 -9.76 -8.85 9.10
CA ARG A 160 -11.18 -8.49 8.95
C ARG A 160 -11.60 -7.23 9.70
N VAL A 161 -10.94 -6.93 10.83
CA VAL A 161 -11.25 -5.75 11.64
C VAL A 161 -10.62 -4.47 11.08
N GLY A 162 -9.65 -4.60 10.18
CA GLY A 162 -8.89 -3.48 9.63
C GLY A 162 -9.64 -2.68 8.56
N VAL A 163 -10.64 -3.29 7.92
CA VAL A 163 -11.40 -2.66 6.83
C VAL A 163 -12.88 -2.93 6.97
N HIS A 164 -13.70 -1.92 6.70
CA HIS A 164 -15.15 -2.02 6.60
C HIS A 164 -15.56 -2.08 5.12
N PRO A 165 -16.07 -3.24 4.62
CA PRO A 165 -16.52 -3.36 3.25
C PRO A 165 -17.81 -2.56 3.02
N VAL A 166 -17.85 -1.80 1.94
CA VAL A 166 -18.97 -0.90 1.61
C VAL A 166 -19.51 -1.17 0.20
N THR A 167 -20.74 -0.79 -0.04
CA THR A 167 -21.31 -0.68 -1.39
C THR A 167 -20.77 0.55 -2.11
N GLN A 168 -20.97 0.64 -3.43
CA GLN A 168 -20.61 1.85 -4.19
C GLN A 168 -21.30 3.10 -3.61
N GLN A 169 -22.59 3.01 -3.29
CA GLN A 169 -23.35 4.13 -2.70
C GLN A 169 -22.78 4.60 -1.36
N GLU A 170 -22.41 3.66 -0.47
CA GLU A 170 -21.77 3.98 0.83
C GLU A 170 -20.39 4.58 0.62
N TYR A 171 -19.63 4.09 -0.37
CA TYR A 171 -18.31 4.61 -0.72
C TYR A 171 -18.38 6.05 -1.25
N ASP A 172 -19.32 6.31 -2.16
CA ASP A 172 -19.55 7.66 -2.71
C ASP A 172 -20.01 8.63 -1.62
N ALA A 173 -20.92 8.17 -0.75
CA ALA A 173 -21.37 8.95 0.40
C ALA A 173 -20.21 9.25 1.38
N TRP A 174 -19.35 8.25 1.64
CA TRP A 174 -18.15 8.46 2.45
C TRP A 174 -17.22 9.50 1.82
N ASN A 175 -16.88 9.34 0.56
CA ASN A 175 -15.95 10.25 -0.12
C ASN A 175 -16.52 11.67 -0.26
N GLY A 176 -17.82 11.82 -0.51
CA GLY A 176 -18.49 13.11 -0.65
C GLY A 176 -18.75 13.86 0.66
N ALA A 177 -18.71 13.18 1.81
CA ALA A 177 -18.93 13.83 3.10
C ALA A 177 -17.73 14.70 3.52
N GLU A 178 -18.00 15.83 4.19
CA GLU A 178 -16.97 16.62 4.85
C GLU A 178 -16.25 15.76 5.91
N LYS A 179 -14.93 15.89 6.01
CA LYS A 179 -14.11 15.14 6.96
C LYS A 179 -13.52 16.02 8.05
N VAL A 180 -13.18 15.38 9.15
CA VAL A 180 -12.22 15.87 10.13
C VAL A 180 -10.93 15.14 9.95
N ILE A 181 -9.83 15.87 9.74
CA ILE A 181 -8.47 15.34 9.60
C ILE A 181 -7.74 15.52 10.91
N VAL A 182 -7.19 14.42 11.44
CA VAL A 182 -6.34 14.47 12.64
C VAL A 182 -4.99 15.06 12.27
N THR A 183 -4.54 16.07 13.01
CA THR A 183 -3.28 16.80 12.75
C THR A 183 -2.21 16.55 13.80
N THR A 184 -2.57 15.98 14.97
CA THR A 184 -1.63 15.59 16.02
C THR A 184 -1.04 14.20 15.73
N HIS A 185 0.13 13.90 16.31
CA HIS A 185 0.79 12.60 16.13
C HIS A 185 -0.03 11.44 16.71
N HIS A 186 -0.63 11.63 17.88
CA HIS A 186 -1.43 10.62 18.56
C HIS A 186 -2.41 11.29 19.51
N SER A 187 -3.65 10.80 19.54
CA SER A 187 -4.70 11.17 20.48
C SER A 187 -5.78 10.09 20.54
N PHE A 188 -6.97 10.46 21.05
CA PHE A 188 -8.12 9.60 21.19
C PHE A 188 -9.41 10.28 20.72
N ALA A 189 -10.32 9.48 20.19
CA ALA A 189 -11.71 9.85 20.05
C ALA A 189 -12.51 9.30 21.24
N TYR A 190 -13.35 10.13 21.84
CA TYR A 190 -14.09 9.83 23.05
C TYR A 190 -15.57 9.54 22.77
N LYS A 191 -16.25 8.79 23.65
CA LYS A 191 -17.70 8.52 23.53
C LYS A 191 -18.56 9.76 23.80
N GLU A 192 -18.05 10.68 24.59
CA GLU A 192 -18.72 11.94 24.95
C GLU A 192 -17.74 13.12 24.80
N PRO A 193 -18.22 14.37 24.62
CA PRO A 193 -17.37 15.54 24.44
C PRO A 193 -16.80 16.05 25.78
N LYS A 194 -16.07 15.18 26.49
CA LYS A 194 -15.38 15.48 27.76
C LYS A 194 -14.10 14.62 27.88
N ALA A 195 -13.09 15.15 28.57
CA ALA A 195 -11.75 14.55 28.62
C ALA A 195 -11.67 13.25 29.45
N ASP A 196 -12.61 13.04 30.35
CA ASP A 196 -12.72 11.84 31.21
C ASP A 196 -13.70 10.78 30.67
N ALA A 197 -14.20 10.96 29.43
CA ALA A 197 -15.07 9.99 28.80
C ALA A 197 -14.30 8.73 28.39
N ASP A 198 -15.04 7.62 28.25
CA ASP A 198 -14.53 6.41 27.64
C ASP A 198 -14.01 6.66 26.24
N VAL A 199 -12.93 5.99 25.87
CA VAL A 199 -12.34 6.02 24.54
C VAL A 199 -13.13 5.17 23.56
N VAL A 200 -13.38 5.67 22.35
CA VAL A 200 -13.90 4.91 21.18
C VAL A 200 -12.75 4.22 20.47
N SER A 201 -11.71 4.98 20.15
CA SER A 201 -10.45 4.48 19.58
C SER A 201 -9.32 5.48 19.80
N ASP A 202 -8.09 5.02 19.66
CA ASP A 202 -6.96 5.91 19.38
C ASP A 202 -7.07 6.49 17.97
N ILE A 203 -6.40 7.61 17.73
CA ILE A 203 -6.28 8.28 16.43
C ILE A 203 -4.86 8.80 16.23
N VAL A 204 -4.43 8.91 14.97
CA VAL A 204 -3.11 9.42 14.57
C VAL A 204 -3.23 10.44 13.44
N GLY A 205 -2.18 11.23 13.24
CA GLY A 205 -2.10 12.19 12.13
C GLY A 205 -2.42 11.57 10.80
N GLY A 206 -3.26 12.24 10.01
CA GLY A 206 -3.74 11.76 8.71
C GLY A 206 -5.00 10.87 8.77
N ASN A 207 -5.52 10.51 9.97
CA ASN A 207 -6.82 9.86 10.08
C ASN A 207 -7.93 10.81 9.61
N ARG A 208 -8.93 10.27 8.90
CA ARG A 208 -10.04 11.03 8.30
C ARG A 208 -11.36 10.41 8.70
N LEU A 209 -12.21 11.18 9.38
CA LEU A 209 -13.53 10.75 9.84
C LEU A 209 -14.61 11.72 9.36
N CYS A 210 -15.84 11.24 9.11
CA CYS A 210 -16.90 12.12 8.67
C CYS A 210 -17.28 13.13 9.76
N TYR A 211 -17.39 14.39 9.37
CA TYR A 211 -17.80 15.48 10.26
C TYR A 211 -19.31 15.45 10.49
N GLU A 212 -19.74 15.40 11.75
CA GLU A 212 -21.13 15.35 12.19
C GLU A 212 -21.55 16.59 12.98
N GLY A 213 -20.68 17.60 13.07
CA GLY A 213 -20.91 18.83 13.82
C GLY A 213 -19.92 19.05 14.94
N GLU A 214 -20.24 20.02 15.82
CA GLU A 214 -19.39 20.42 16.93
C GLU A 214 -20.14 20.40 18.26
N LYS A 215 -19.42 20.10 19.35
CA LYS A 215 -19.95 20.25 20.71
C LYS A 215 -18.87 20.81 21.63
N GLY A 216 -18.96 22.11 21.94
CA GLY A 216 -17.95 22.84 22.69
C GLY A 216 -16.60 22.81 21.96
N LYS A 217 -15.58 22.27 22.60
CA LYS A 217 -14.21 22.15 22.05
C LYS A 217 -13.96 20.86 21.28
N TYR A 218 -15.01 20.11 20.92
CA TYR A 218 -14.89 18.83 20.23
C TYR A 218 -15.60 18.87 18.87
N PHE A 219 -15.01 18.19 17.87
CA PHE A 219 -15.71 17.73 16.68
C PHE A 219 -16.45 16.44 17.00
N LYS A 220 -17.71 16.31 16.58
CA LYS A 220 -18.44 15.07 16.53
C LYS A 220 -18.12 14.41 15.18
N VAL A 221 -17.74 13.13 15.19
CA VAL A 221 -17.34 12.39 13.98
C VAL A 221 -17.99 11.02 13.93
N SER A 222 -18.20 10.50 12.70
CA SER A 222 -18.62 9.12 12.47
C SER A 222 -17.54 8.30 11.77
N TYR A 223 -17.48 7.02 12.15
CA TYR A 223 -16.57 6.01 11.65
C TYR A 223 -17.20 5.23 10.49
N PRO A 224 -16.39 4.51 9.67
CA PRO A 224 -16.90 3.70 8.58
C PRO A 224 -17.91 2.63 9.02
N ASP A 225 -17.77 2.11 10.24
CA ASP A 225 -18.65 1.08 10.82
C ASP A 225 -19.83 1.63 11.63
N GLY A 226 -20.09 2.94 11.56
CA GLY A 226 -21.18 3.62 12.24
C GLY A 226 -20.91 4.02 13.68
N ARG A 227 -19.75 3.70 14.28
CA ARG A 227 -19.37 4.27 15.58
C ARG A 227 -19.33 5.80 15.51
N VAL A 228 -19.64 6.45 16.62
CA VAL A 228 -19.56 7.90 16.77
C VAL A 228 -18.51 8.23 17.83
N GLY A 229 -17.74 9.28 17.60
CA GLY A 229 -16.72 9.75 18.53
C GLY A 229 -16.64 11.28 18.59
N TYR A 230 -15.89 11.77 19.57
CA TYR A 230 -15.61 13.19 19.79
C TYR A 230 -14.09 13.41 19.85
N ILE A 231 -13.57 14.28 18.98
CA ILE A 231 -12.14 14.61 18.86
C ILE A 231 -11.93 16.06 19.25
N LEU A 232 -10.87 16.37 20.03
CA LEU A 232 -10.53 17.74 20.37
C LEU A 232 -10.21 18.55 19.11
N ARG A 233 -10.80 19.75 19.01
CA ARG A 233 -10.56 20.68 17.89
C ARG A 233 -9.13 21.21 17.82
N SER A 234 -8.39 21.15 18.92
CA SER A 234 -6.96 21.48 18.96
C SER A 234 -6.06 20.39 18.35
N GLU A 235 -6.61 19.19 18.06
CA GLU A 235 -5.88 18.02 17.60
C GLU A 235 -6.28 17.59 16.18
N ALA A 236 -7.28 18.26 15.64
CA ALA A 236 -7.83 17.98 14.31
C ALA A 236 -8.42 19.25 13.71
N MET A 237 -8.68 19.23 12.40
CA MET A 237 -9.38 20.31 11.71
C MET A 237 -10.32 19.76 10.65
N ARG A 238 -11.26 20.57 10.20
CA ARG A 238 -12.10 20.21 9.04
C ARG A 238 -11.26 20.10 7.78
N GLU A 239 -11.59 19.17 6.92
CA GLU A 239 -10.83 18.95 5.69
C GLU A 239 -10.85 20.16 4.76
N SER A 240 -11.98 20.87 4.67
CA SER A 240 -12.09 22.13 3.94
C SER A 240 -11.08 23.16 4.44
N GLU A 241 -10.99 23.36 5.74
CA GLU A 241 -10.04 24.27 6.38
C GLU A 241 -8.58 23.80 6.21
N TRP A 242 -8.33 22.48 6.34
CA TRP A 242 -7.02 21.90 6.12
C TRP A 242 -6.53 22.15 4.68
N ARG A 243 -7.42 22.00 3.67
CA ARG A 243 -7.09 22.25 2.27
C ARG A 243 -6.80 23.71 1.96
N GLU A 244 -7.55 24.67 2.58
CA GLU A 244 -7.32 26.10 2.44
C GLU A 244 -5.95 26.51 2.99
N ASN A 245 -5.48 25.85 4.05
CA ASN A 245 -4.20 26.13 4.71
C ASN A 245 -3.04 25.24 4.23
N LEU A 246 -3.29 24.39 3.25
CA LEU A 246 -2.33 23.38 2.79
C LEU A 246 -1.11 24.02 2.12
N LYS A 247 0.08 23.61 2.56
CA LYS A 247 1.36 24.03 2.00
C LYS A 247 2.09 22.83 1.43
N GLN A 248 2.31 22.83 0.12
CA GLN A 248 3.05 21.77 -0.60
C GLN A 248 4.47 22.23 -0.93
N ASP A 249 5.11 22.94 -0.01
CA ASP A 249 6.49 23.41 -0.13
C ASP A 249 7.46 22.57 0.71
N ALA A 250 8.73 22.62 0.33
CA ALA A 250 9.78 21.84 0.97
C ALA A 250 9.95 22.15 2.47
N GLU A 251 9.84 23.43 2.86
CA GLU A 251 10.02 23.87 4.25
C GLU A 251 8.97 23.24 5.16
N SER A 252 7.70 23.31 4.76
CA SER A 252 6.56 22.77 5.52
C SER A 252 6.64 21.24 5.61
N ILE A 253 7.01 20.54 4.51
CA ILE A 253 7.14 19.08 4.48
C ILE A 253 8.33 18.63 5.35
N ILE A 254 9.46 19.32 5.29
CA ILE A 254 10.64 19.06 6.15
C ILE A 254 10.28 19.30 7.62
N ALA A 255 9.48 20.34 7.93
CA ALA A 255 9.03 20.60 9.29
C ALA A 255 8.16 19.43 9.81
N THR A 256 7.28 18.88 8.98
CA THR A 256 6.51 17.68 9.31
C THR A 256 7.42 16.47 9.54
N ALA A 257 8.41 16.22 8.68
CA ALA A 257 9.37 15.15 8.89
C ALA A 257 10.15 15.31 10.20
N LYS A 258 10.59 16.55 10.51
CA LYS A 258 11.29 16.88 11.76
C LYS A 258 10.44 16.65 13.00
N SER A 259 9.14 16.86 12.94
CA SER A 259 8.24 16.59 14.06
C SER A 259 8.19 15.13 14.48
N LEU A 260 8.66 14.21 13.60
CA LEU A 260 8.78 12.79 13.86
C LEU A 260 10.17 12.36 14.37
N ILE A 261 11.11 13.28 14.62
CA ILE A 261 12.45 12.95 15.15
C ILE A 261 12.32 12.11 16.43
N GLY A 262 13.10 11.01 16.49
CA GLY A 262 13.08 10.06 17.59
C GLY A 262 12.00 8.98 17.49
N VAL A 263 11.07 9.05 16.54
CA VAL A 263 10.12 7.95 16.27
C VAL A 263 10.90 6.71 15.85
N PRO A 264 10.68 5.53 16.47
CA PRO A 264 11.41 4.31 16.16
C PRO A 264 11.23 3.86 14.71
N TYR A 265 12.28 3.27 14.15
CA TYR A 265 12.18 2.56 12.88
C TYR A 265 11.24 1.35 13.04
N LEU A 266 10.21 1.30 12.22
CA LEU A 266 9.29 0.18 12.14
C LEU A 266 9.20 -0.27 10.69
N TRP A 267 9.69 -1.48 10.39
CA TRP A 267 9.56 -2.05 9.05
C TRP A 267 8.08 -2.09 8.62
N GLY A 268 7.77 -1.56 7.44
CA GLY A 268 6.39 -1.43 6.97
C GLY A 268 5.61 -0.24 7.56
N GLY A 269 6.18 0.49 8.52
CA GLY A 269 5.52 1.60 9.21
C GLY A 269 5.34 2.84 8.33
N THR A 270 4.14 3.43 8.37
CA THR A 270 3.78 4.67 7.67
C THR A 270 2.86 5.55 8.52
N SER A 271 3.16 5.67 9.80
CA SER A 271 2.39 6.49 10.75
C SER A 271 3.28 6.99 11.89
N SER A 272 2.79 7.93 12.68
CA SER A 272 3.49 8.41 13.88
C SER A 272 3.76 7.33 14.95
N LYS A 273 3.19 6.13 14.82
CA LYS A 273 3.49 4.98 15.69
C LYS A 273 4.80 4.27 15.34
N GLY A 274 5.38 4.57 14.20
CA GLY A 274 6.63 4.03 13.68
C GLY A 274 6.68 4.17 12.17
N VAL A 275 7.85 4.47 11.64
CA VAL A 275 8.08 4.63 10.20
C VAL A 275 9.34 3.89 9.77
N ASP A 276 9.32 3.30 8.56
CA ASP A 276 10.56 2.96 7.87
C ASP A 276 11.04 4.15 7.01
N CYS A 277 12.08 3.98 6.22
CA CYS A 277 12.68 5.07 5.44
C CYS A 277 11.69 5.68 4.44
N SER A 278 11.06 4.88 3.61
CA SER A 278 10.06 5.32 2.63
C SER A 278 8.72 5.70 3.28
N GLY A 279 8.40 5.10 4.43
CA GLY A 279 7.25 5.44 5.25
C GLY A 279 7.35 6.83 5.87
N LEU A 280 8.54 7.27 6.29
CA LEU A 280 8.78 8.64 6.72
C LEU A 280 8.49 9.64 5.60
N MET A 281 8.99 9.38 4.37
CA MET A 281 8.71 10.21 3.21
C MET A 281 7.21 10.27 2.94
N ARG A 282 6.57 9.10 2.93
CA ARG A 282 5.13 8.96 2.69
C ARG A 282 4.29 9.66 3.74
N THR A 283 4.59 9.50 5.03
CA THR A 283 3.87 10.14 6.14
C THR A 283 4.01 11.66 6.06
N SER A 284 5.23 12.16 5.84
CA SER A 284 5.49 13.59 5.75
C SER A 284 4.77 14.23 4.55
N LEU A 285 4.81 13.59 3.39
CA LEU A 285 4.14 14.06 2.17
C LEU A 285 2.61 13.98 2.29
N PHE A 286 2.06 12.91 2.90
CA PHE A 286 0.61 12.73 3.03
C PHE A 286 -0.04 13.80 3.93
N MET A 287 0.65 14.30 4.95
CA MET A 287 0.18 15.42 5.77
C MET A 287 0.07 16.74 4.97
N HIS A 288 0.63 16.77 3.76
CA HIS A 288 0.53 17.87 2.79
C HIS A 288 -0.27 17.46 1.53
N ASP A 289 -1.17 16.46 1.66
CA ASP A 289 -2.01 15.94 0.58
C ASP A 289 -1.21 15.44 -0.64
N ILE A 290 -0.07 14.80 -0.41
CA ILE A 290 0.74 14.22 -1.48
C ILE A 290 0.82 12.70 -1.28
N ILE A 291 0.30 11.97 -2.25
CA ILE A 291 0.33 10.51 -2.31
C ILE A 291 1.50 10.09 -3.19
N ILE A 292 2.42 9.30 -2.65
CA ILE A 292 3.61 8.77 -3.31
C ILE A 292 3.64 7.24 -3.14
N PRO A 293 4.29 6.46 -4.03
CA PRO A 293 4.41 5.02 -3.89
C PRO A 293 5.01 4.58 -2.56
N ARG A 294 4.72 3.32 -2.18
CA ARG A 294 5.09 2.79 -0.85
C ARG A 294 6.58 2.60 -0.66
N ASP A 295 7.24 1.91 -1.56
CA ASP A 295 8.62 1.48 -1.35
C ASP A 295 9.64 2.46 -1.91
N ALA A 296 10.80 2.59 -1.27
CA ALA A 296 11.90 3.43 -1.75
C ALA A 296 12.27 3.15 -3.21
N SER A 297 12.25 1.86 -3.60
CA SER A 297 12.54 1.43 -4.98
C SER A 297 11.45 1.85 -5.99
N GLN A 298 10.23 2.15 -5.53
CA GLN A 298 9.15 2.70 -6.36
C GLN A 298 9.19 4.23 -6.35
N GLN A 299 9.46 4.84 -5.18
CA GLN A 299 9.65 6.30 -5.05
C GLN A 299 10.79 6.81 -5.93
N ALA A 300 11.81 5.98 -6.16
CA ALA A 300 12.95 6.28 -7.05
C ALA A 300 12.56 6.58 -8.51
N TYR A 301 11.35 6.19 -8.92
CA TYR A 301 10.82 6.45 -10.28
C TYR A 301 9.79 7.59 -10.30
N THR A 302 9.68 8.38 -9.23
CA THR A 302 8.77 9.52 -9.15
C THR A 302 9.51 10.85 -9.30
N GLY A 303 8.87 11.82 -9.92
CA GLY A 303 9.46 13.13 -10.15
C GLY A 303 10.56 13.14 -11.24
N GLU A 304 11.47 14.08 -11.13
CA GLU A 304 12.62 14.26 -12.01
C GLU A 304 13.86 13.60 -11.39
N HIS A 305 14.52 12.72 -12.16
CA HIS A 305 15.79 12.13 -11.76
C HIS A 305 16.91 13.19 -11.76
N ILE A 306 17.74 13.19 -10.72
CA ILE A 306 18.84 14.15 -10.55
C ILE A 306 20.12 13.38 -10.28
N ASP A 307 21.07 13.47 -11.22
CA ASP A 307 22.45 13.07 -10.99
C ASP A 307 23.11 14.09 -10.05
N ILE A 308 23.53 13.63 -8.88
CA ILE A 308 24.02 14.52 -7.81
C ILE A 308 25.41 15.06 -8.16
N ALA A 309 25.54 16.38 -8.20
CA ALA A 309 26.83 17.03 -8.35
C ALA A 309 27.77 16.71 -7.17
N PRO A 310 29.09 16.59 -7.36
CA PRO A 310 30.04 16.25 -6.29
C PRO A 310 30.02 17.19 -5.09
N ASP A 311 29.62 18.44 -5.29
CA ASP A 311 29.48 19.46 -4.24
C ASP A 311 28.05 19.61 -3.71
N PHE A 312 27.10 18.80 -4.20
CA PHE A 312 25.67 18.84 -3.89
C PHE A 312 24.93 20.12 -4.30
N SER A 313 25.54 20.97 -5.14
CA SER A 313 25.04 22.31 -5.50
C SER A 313 23.72 22.27 -6.28
N ASN A 314 23.41 21.17 -6.95
CA ASN A 314 22.19 21.02 -7.76
C ASN A 314 21.01 20.42 -6.98
N LEU A 315 21.20 20.05 -5.72
CA LEU A 315 20.12 19.59 -4.84
C LEU A 315 19.33 20.76 -4.24
N GLN A 316 18.04 20.54 -4.08
CA GLN A 316 17.13 21.48 -3.42
C GLN A 316 16.47 20.83 -2.20
N PRO A 317 16.17 21.59 -1.13
CA PRO A 317 15.37 21.07 -0.02
C PRO A 317 14.08 20.41 -0.53
N GLY A 318 13.74 19.23 0.01
CA GLY A 318 12.61 18.42 -0.42
C GLY A 318 12.93 17.39 -1.50
N ASP A 319 14.12 17.42 -2.14
CA ASP A 319 14.57 16.35 -3.02
C ASP A 319 14.71 15.04 -2.22
N LEU A 320 14.24 13.91 -2.80
CA LEU A 320 14.40 12.58 -2.22
C LEU A 320 15.75 12.01 -2.64
N LEU A 321 16.54 11.59 -1.68
CA LEU A 321 17.86 10.97 -1.87
C LEU A 321 17.73 9.46 -1.84
N PHE A 322 18.29 8.77 -2.81
CA PHE A 322 18.22 7.30 -2.89
C PHE A 322 19.57 6.67 -2.67
N PHE A 323 19.56 5.58 -1.87
CA PHE A 323 20.77 4.88 -1.45
C PHE A 323 20.65 3.39 -1.76
N GLY A 324 21.79 2.80 -2.06
CA GLY A 324 21.82 1.37 -2.38
C GLY A 324 23.14 0.88 -2.97
N SER A 325 23.03 0.00 -3.95
CA SER A 325 24.19 -0.53 -4.67
C SER A 325 24.14 -0.13 -6.13
N LYS A 326 25.26 0.42 -6.64
CA LYS A 326 25.41 0.78 -8.05
C LYS A 326 25.34 -0.47 -8.94
N ALA A 327 24.94 -0.27 -10.20
CA ALA A 327 25.03 -1.30 -11.22
C ALA A 327 26.47 -1.79 -11.39
N THR A 328 26.61 -3.07 -11.70
CA THR A 328 27.89 -3.71 -12.07
C THR A 328 27.69 -4.47 -13.38
N ALA A 329 28.74 -5.06 -13.93
CA ALA A 329 28.62 -5.89 -15.13
C ALA A 329 27.60 -7.05 -15.00
N THR A 330 27.32 -7.51 -13.78
CA THR A 330 26.46 -8.67 -13.50
C THR A 330 25.22 -8.36 -12.66
N ARG A 331 25.09 -7.15 -12.12
CA ARG A 331 23.97 -6.77 -11.26
C ARG A 331 23.42 -5.40 -11.65
N LYS A 332 22.10 -5.28 -11.72
CA LYS A 332 21.40 -3.99 -11.87
C LYS A 332 21.58 -3.13 -10.60
N GLU A 333 21.46 -1.83 -10.76
CA GLU A 333 21.34 -0.90 -9.62
C GLU A 333 20.18 -1.32 -8.72
N ARG A 334 20.37 -1.18 -7.41
CA ARG A 334 19.34 -1.52 -6.43
C ARG A 334 19.20 -0.43 -5.37
N VAL A 335 18.06 0.24 -5.35
CA VAL A 335 17.66 1.16 -4.28
C VAL A 335 17.14 0.36 -3.09
N VAL A 336 17.62 0.69 -1.89
CA VAL A 336 17.23 0.02 -0.63
C VAL A 336 16.88 1.00 0.49
N HIS A 337 17.12 2.30 0.30
CA HIS A 337 16.87 3.32 1.32
C HIS A 337 16.58 4.67 0.66
N VAL A 338 15.86 5.53 1.38
CA VAL A 338 15.50 6.88 0.95
C VAL A 338 15.58 7.85 2.13
N ALA A 339 15.95 9.10 1.84
CA ALA A 339 15.96 10.24 2.75
C ALA A 339 15.39 11.48 2.05
N MET A 340 15.11 12.54 2.81
CA MET A 340 14.76 13.86 2.26
C MET A 340 15.90 14.84 2.51
N TYR A 341 16.37 15.49 1.44
CA TYR A 341 17.38 16.53 1.52
C TYR A 341 16.83 17.79 2.16
N MET A 342 17.59 18.38 3.08
CA MET A 342 17.15 19.54 3.86
C MET A 342 17.88 20.83 3.48
N GLY A 343 18.87 20.75 2.57
CA GLY A 343 19.83 21.82 2.31
C GLY A 343 21.08 21.70 3.17
N GLY A 344 22.15 22.40 2.79
CA GLY A 344 23.41 22.43 3.57
C GLY A 344 24.05 21.06 3.78
N LYS A 345 23.91 20.15 2.81
CA LYS A 345 24.36 18.75 2.85
C LYS A 345 23.71 17.89 3.96
N ARG A 346 22.68 18.39 4.67
CA ARG A 346 21.94 17.64 5.67
C ARG A 346 20.71 16.95 5.07
N PHE A 347 20.35 15.82 5.63
CA PHE A 347 19.17 15.05 5.24
C PHE A 347 18.48 14.41 6.44
N ILE A 348 17.16 14.20 6.33
CA ILE A 348 16.34 13.52 7.33
C ILE A 348 15.90 12.16 6.80
N HIS A 349 16.04 11.13 7.62
CA HIS A 349 15.66 9.76 7.28
C HIS A 349 15.23 8.96 8.51
N SER A 350 14.71 7.76 8.30
CA SER A 350 14.48 6.76 9.37
C SER A 350 15.46 5.61 9.20
N GLN A 351 16.38 5.47 10.16
CA GLN A 351 17.37 4.38 10.25
C GLN A 351 17.69 4.12 11.72
N GLY A 352 17.02 3.11 12.31
CA GLY A 352 16.95 2.88 13.75
C GLY A 352 15.86 3.73 14.42
N ASP A 353 15.89 5.03 14.18
CA ASP A 353 14.86 6.03 14.48
C ASP A 353 14.83 7.10 13.37
N VAL A 354 13.92 8.05 13.48
CA VAL A 354 13.94 9.26 12.63
C VAL A 354 14.99 10.22 13.13
N ARG A 355 15.95 10.56 12.27
CA ARG A 355 17.10 11.42 12.60
C ARG A 355 17.58 12.25 11.43
N ILE A 356 18.44 13.21 11.73
CA ILE A 356 19.15 14.01 10.73
C ILE A 356 20.60 13.54 10.67
N ASN A 357 21.11 13.39 9.46
CA ASN A 357 22.52 13.15 9.17
C ASN A 357 23.05 14.15 8.13
N SER A 358 24.36 14.13 7.90
CA SER A 358 25.05 15.07 7.01
C SER A 358 26.04 14.37 6.10
N PHE A 359 26.21 14.89 4.88
CA PHE A 359 27.29 14.53 3.97
C PHE A 359 28.56 15.38 4.16
N ASP A 360 28.50 16.40 5.04
CA ASP A 360 29.63 17.25 5.32
C ASP A 360 30.58 16.61 6.34
N PRO A 361 31.85 16.33 6.02
CA PRO A 361 32.80 15.77 6.94
C PRO A 361 33.08 16.63 8.18
N GLU A 362 32.83 17.95 8.09
CA GLU A 362 33.02 18.90 9.18
C GLU A 362 31.77 18.99 10.10
N ASP A 363 30.64 18.38 9.72
CA ASP A 363 29.42 18.35 10.52
C ASP A 363 29.48 17.23 11.56
N GLU A 364 29.09 17.50 12.79
CA GLU A 364 28.96 16.50 13.88
C GLU A 364 28.01 15.33 13.53
N LEU A 365 27.09 15.55 12.56
CA LEU A 365 26.13 14.57 12.05
C LEU A 365 26.65 13.82 10.82
N TYR A 366 27.94 13.87 10.53
CA TYR A 366 28.54 13.26 9.35
C TYR A 366 28.25 11.76 9.25
N ASP A 367 27.77 11.33 8.11
CA ASP A 367 27.38 9.94 7.82
C ASP A 367 28.11 9.39 6.60
N PRO A 368 29.36 8.92 6.78
CA PRO A 368 30.15 8.33 5.69
C PRO A 368 29.52 7.06 5.13
N TYR A 369 28.74 6.31 5.93
CA TYR A 369 28.08 5.09 5.46
C TYR A 369 27.02 5.41 4.39
N ASN A 370 26.13 6.36 4.67
CA ASN A 370 25.12 6.74 3.70
C ASN A 370 25.73 7.50 2.50
N LEU A 371 26.76 8.33 2.73
CA LEU A 371 27.49 8.97 1.64
C LEU A 371 28.07 7.93 0.65
N GLY A 372 28.71 6.87 1.17
CA GLY A 372 29.34 5.82 0.35
C GLY A 372 28.37 4.99 -0.51
N ARG A 373 27.06 5.02 -0.21
CA ARG A 373 26.02 4.30 -0.94
C ARG A 373 24.98 5.19 -1.59
N LEU A 374 25.21 6.51 -1.63
CA LEU A 374 24.35 7.46 -2.32
C LEU A 374 24.38 7.19 -3.83
N LEU A 375 23.22 7.11 -4.45
CA LEU A 375 23.07 6.81 -5.88
C LEU A 375 22.71 8.06 -6.67
N PHE A 376 21.50 8.60 -6.42
CA PHE A 376 20.94 9.76 -7.10
C PHE A 376 19.85 10.40 -6.24
N ALA A 377 19.25 11.48 -6.72
CA ALA A 377 18.08 12.08 -6.11
C ALA A 377 16.89 12.15 -7.08
N ALA A 378 15.70 12.38 -6.54
CA ALA A 378 14.51 12.73 -7.33
C ALA A 378 13.85 14.00 -6.78
N ARG A 379 13.50 14.91 -7.66
CA ARG A 379 12.74 16.13 -7.37
C ARG A 379 11.26 15.86 -7.60
N VAL A 380 10.48 15.76 -6.52
CA VAL A 380 9.09 15.31 -6.60
C VAL A 380 8.08 16.46 -6.59
N LEU A 381 8.32 17.53 -5.85
CA LEU A 381 7.33 18.58 -5.60
C LEU A 381 6.78 19.26 -6.86
N PRO A 382 7.60 19.60 -7.88
CA PRO A 382 7.09 20.19 -9.12
C PRO A 382 6.25 19.25 -9.99
N TYR A 383 6.22 17.95 -9.66
CA TYR A 383 5.58 16.90 -10.46
C TYR A 383 4.29 16.34 -9.83
N ILE A 384 3.83 16.92 -8.72
CA ILE A 384 2.54 16.57 -8.08
C ILE A 384 1.42 16.75 -9.12
N ASN A 385 0.55 15.73 -9.25
CA ASN A 385 -0.54 15.65 -10.23
C ASN A 385 -0.11 15.64 -11.71
N LYS A 386 1.19 15.51 -12.00
CA LYS A 386 1.72 15.38 -13.36
C LYS A 386 2.15 13.95 -13.71
N GLN A 387 2.26 13.09 -12.72
CA GLN A 387 2.56 11.66 -12.88
C GLN A 387 1.48 10.83 -12.17
N PRO A 388 1.03 9.69 -12.73
CA PRO A 388 -0.02 8.86 -12.13
C PRO A 388 0.30 8.39 -10.71
N SER A 389 1.59 8.15 -10.41
CA SER A 389 2.06 7.68 -9.12
C SER A 389 2.33 8.78 -8.08
N LEU A 390 2.17 10.06 -8.47
CA LEU A 390 2.43 11.22 -7.62
C LEU A 390 1.25 12.19 -7.72
N ASN A 391 0.28 12.04 -6.81
CA ASN A 391 -1.01 12.73 -6.89
C ASN A 391 -1.50 13.19 -5.52
N THR A 392 -2.68 13.81 -5.49
CA THR A 392 -3.35 14.28 -4.27
C THR A 392 -4.67 13.54 -4.07
N THR A 393 -5.27 13.63 -2.90
CA THR A 393 -6.62 13.06 -2.69
C THR A 393 -7.66 13.66 -3.64
N ALA A 394 -7.47 14.92 -4.09
CA ALA A 394 -8.35 15.56 -5.07
C ALA A 394 -8.27 14.94 -6.47
N THR A 395 -7.14 14.34 -6.85
CA THR A 395 -6.93 13.74 -8.18
C THR A 395 -6.89 12.22 -8.17
N ASN A 396 -6.64 11.61 -7.02
CA ASN A 396 -6.58 10.15 -6.87
C ASN A 396 -7.98 9.52 -6.99
N PRO A 397 -8.16 8.49 -7.85
CA PRO A 397 -9.47 7.88 -8.12
C PRO A 397 -10.10 7.17 -6.91
N PHE A 398 -9.35 6.87 -5.86
CA PHE A 398 -9.88 6.26 -4.64
C PHE A 398 -10.68 7.25 -3.77
N TYR A 399 -10.43 8.54 -3.90
CA TYR A 399 -11.08 9.60 -3.11
C TYR A 399 -12.19 10.34 -3.88
N LYS A 400 -12.60 9.79 -5.02
CA LYS A 400 -13.66 10.35 -5.87
C LYS A 400 -14.96 9.58 -5.72
#